data_59f3fc19da9900b9b253498a395fb9e0
#
_entry.id   59f3fc19da9900b9b253498a395fb9e0
#
_cell.length_a   1.000
_cell.length_b   1.000
_cell.length_c   1.000
_cell.angle_alpha   90.00
_cell.angle_beta   90.00
_cell.angle_gamma   90.00
#
_symmetry.space_group_name_H-M   'P 1'
#
loop_
_entity.id
_entity.type
_entity.pdbx_description
1 polymer ?
#
loop_
_entity_poly.entity_id
_entity_poly.type
_entity_poly.pdbx_seq_one_letter_code
_entity_poly.pdbx_strand_id
1 'polypeptide(L)'
;MFDAHYDLLTILYCCYLKNDFSYIERLQDDLADVSFLIANLYFMSKDEMKEELQIEGIDVLEMFQISTNLFEKYFPDKLAIYSIEGCDYIKDEDELEKLYNLGLRNILLVWNNENKYGSGNRSCKGLTDLGKSFIKKAVSLGISIDLSHMNKNTFWDSIELLKVLKSDGYKIKVIASHSNSYLLCQNKRNLDDEQIRAIKDLSGMIGLVGYGPFINVDEKNLEENYLNHIKHVESIVGIDNVMIATDNMEFATVLFNLDEDISLLNHKNIKKDLTNILKNYYNEEEINKIIRINGERLIEER
;
A
#
# COMPACT_ATOMS: atom_id res chain seq x y z
N MET A 1 -11.49 -11.28 4.27
CA MET A 1 -10.78 -10.87 3.04
C MET A 1 -9.35 -10.44 3.33
N PHE A 2 -8.55 -10.19 2.29
CA PHE A 2 -7.24 -9.53 2.38
C PHE A 2 -7.37 -8.07 1.91
N ASP A 3 -6.72 -7.14 2.61
CA ASP A 3 -6.61 -5.74 2.21
C ASP A 3 -5.14 -5.42 1.89
N ALA A 4 -4.85 -5.06 0.64
CA ALA A 4 -3.49 -4.85 0.18
C ALA A 4 -2.87 -3.51 0.63
N HIS A 5 -3.67 -2.60 1.19
CA HIS A 5 -3.16 -1.34 1.73
C HIS A 5 -4.15 -0.68 2.68
N TYR A 6 -3.72 -0.48 3.93
CA TYR A 6 -4.49 0.22 4.95
C TYR A 6 -3.56 0.92 5.95
N ASP A 7 -3.74 2.23 6.15
CA ASP A 7 -2.89 3.06 7.03
C ASP A 7 -3.14 2.85 8.53
N LEU A 8 -3.44 1.63 8.91
CA LEU A 8 -3.85 1.28 10.28
C LEU A 8 -2.78 1.61 11.33
N LEU A 9 -1.50 1.41 11.01
CA LEU A 9 -0.43 1.72 11.97
C LEU A 9 -0.33 3.22 12.23
N THR A 10 -0.54 4.05 11.22
CA THR A 10 -0.61 5.52 11.37
C THR A 10 -1.77 5.93 12.26
N ILE A 11 -2.95 5.35 12.03
CA ILE A 11 -4.14 5.60 12.84
C ILE A 11 -3.89 5.27 14.31
N LEU A 12 -3.33 4.10 14.58
CA LEU A 12 -3.03 3.65 15.94
C LEU A 12 -2.01 4.57 16.62
N TYR A 13 -1.00 5.05 15.89
CA TYR A 13 -0.05 6.01 16.43
C TYR A 13 -0.70 7.35 16.76
N CYS A 14 -1.59 7.83 15.91
CA CYS A 14 -2.35 9.07 16.19
C CYS A 14 -3.28 8.92 17.44
N CYS A 15 -3.93 7.77 17.61
CA CYS A 15 -4.67 7.47 18.83
C CYS A 15 -3.76 7.51 20.06
N TYR A 16 -2.55 6.99 19.96
CA TYR A 16 -1.56 7.04 21.03
C TYR A 16 -1.15 8.47 21.38
N LEU A 17 -0.81 9.28 20.39
CA LEU A 17 -0.41 10.68 20.59
C LEU A 17 -1.50 11.52 21.24
N LYS A 18 -2.75 11.31 20.82
CA LYS A 18 -3.91 12.01 21.38
C LYS A 18 -4.37 11.42 22.71
N ASN A 19 -3.82 10.29 23.12
CA ASN A 19 -4.30 9.47 24.24
C ASN A 19 -5.83 9.23 24.17
N ASP A 20 -6.32 9.03 22.93
CA ASP A 20 -7.73 8.80 22.62
C ASP A 20 -7.88 7.52 21.78
N PHE A 21 -8.45 6.50 22.41
CA PHE A 21 -8.68 5.19 21.80
C PHE A 21 -10.18 4.93 21.53
N SER A 22 -11.02 5.95 21.62
CA SER A 22 -12.46 5.83 21.35
C SER A 22 -12.79 5.38 19.94
N TYR A 23 -11.85 5.58 18.99
CA TYR A 23 -11.99 5.18 17.61
C TYR A 23 -11.73 3.68 17.33
N ILE A 24 -11.17 2.96 18.30
CA ILE A 24 -10.76 1.55 18.10
C ILE A 24 -11.95 0.64 17.82
N GLU A 25 -13.07 0.78 18.53
CA GLU A 25 -14.27 -0.04 18.29
C GLU A 25 -14.79 0.13 16.86
N ARG A 26 -14.74 1.35 16.33
CA ARG A 26 -15.13 1.61 14.94
C ARG A 26 -14.17 0.96 13.97
N LEU A 27 -12.86 1.06 14.19
CA LEU A 27 -11.86 0.38 13.36
C LEU A 27 -12.00 -1.14 13.38
N GLN A 28 -12.35 -1.73 14.53
CA GLN A 28 -12.63 -3.15 14.65
C GLN A 28 -13.86 -3.55 13.83
N ASP A 29 -14.91 -2.72 13.87
CA ASP A 29 -16.11 -2.90 13.07
C ASP A 29 -15.83 -2.79 11.57
N ASP A 30 -15.08 -1.78 11.15
CA ASP A 30 -14.71 -1.54 9.74
C ASP A 30 -13.84 -2.69 9.18
N LEU A 31 -12.98 -3.26 10.02
CA LEU A 31 -12.13 -4.39 9.67
C LEU A 31 -12.78 -5.77 9.96
N ALA A 32 -14.08 -5.85 10.29
CA ALA A 32 -14.71 -7.12 10.64
C ALA A 32 -14.56 -8.19 9.55
N ASP A 33 -14.67 -7.82 8.28
CA ASP A 33 -14.52 -8.69 7.13
C ASP A 33 -13.05 -8.92 6.69
N VAL A 34 -12.09 -8.16 7.24
CA VAL A 34 -10.67 -8.23 6.88
C VAL A 34 -9.94 -9.12 7.88
N SER A 35 -9.40 -10.25 7.43
CA SER A 35 -8.62 -11.17 8.26
C SER A 35 -7.12 -10.97 8.11
N PHE A 36 -6.69 -10.45 6.96
CA PHE A 36 -5.30 -10.21 6.59
C PHE A 36 -5.17 -8.85 5.92
N LEU A 37 -4.09 -8.12 6.22
CA LEU A 37 -3.86 -6.81 5.58
C LEU A 37 -2.37 -6.48 5.49
N ILE A 38 -2.05 -5.54 4.61
CA ILE A 38 -0.82 -4.77 4.70
C ILE A 38 -1.14 -3.57 5.58
N ALA A 39 -0.67 -3.62 6.83
CA ALA A 39 -0.84 -2.55 7.80
C ALA A 39 0.31 -1.55 7.63
N ASN A 40 -0.04 -0.36 7.19
CA ASN A 40 0.92 0.63 6.75
C ASN A 40 1.14 1.72 7.81
N LEU A 41 2.39 2.11 8.01
CA LEU A 41 2.80 3.30 8.73
C LEU A 41 3.17 4.35 7.69
N TYR A 42 2.26 5.28 7.46
CA TYR A 42 2.38 6.32 6.48
C TYR A 42 3.07 7.56 7.07
N PHE A 43 3.93 8.17 6.28
CA PHE A 43 4.60 9.41 6.60
C PHE A 43 4.37 10.48 5.54
N MET A 44 3.81 11.59 5.97
CA MET A 44 3.82 12.84 5.21
C MET A 44 5.24 13.44 5.14
N SER A 45 5.43 14.50 4.39
CA SER A 45 6.67 15.27 4.46
C SER A 45 6.89 15.84 5.87
N LYS A 46 8.14 16.19 6.20
CA LYS A 46 8.49 16.74 7.53
C LYS A 46 7.68 17.96 7.90
N ASP A 47 7.42 18.82 6.91
CA ASP A 47 6.68 20.06 7.12
C ASP A 47 5.20 19.74 7.38
N GLU A 48 4.59 18.83 6.59
CA GLU A 48 3.21 18.39 6.79
C GLU A 48 3.04 17.65 8.12
N MET A 49 3.97 16.76 8.52
CA MET A 49 3.93 16.09 9.83
C MET A 49 3.98 17.08 10.98
N LYS A 50 4.77 18.14 10.86
CA LYS A 50 4.85 19.19 11.88
C LYS A 50 3.61 20.05 11.92
N GLU A 51 3.10 20.47 10.76
CA GLU A 51 1.95 21.36 10.67
C GLU A 51 0.64 20.67 11.04
N GLU A 52 0.43 19.44 10.57
CA GLU A 52 -0.84 18.73 10.72
C GLU A 52 -0.89 17.87 11.99
N LEU A 53 0.20 17.18 12.33
CA LEU A 53 0.25 16.27 13.48
C LEU A 53 0.94 16.87 14.70
N GLN A 54 1.58 18.04 14.57
CA GLN A 54 2.40 18.67 15.60
C GLN A 54 3.54 17.77 16.11
N ILE A 55 4.01 16.86 15.25
CA ILE A 55 5.09 15.94 15.56
C ILE A 55 6.41 16.57 15.14
N GLU A 56 7.29 16.81 16.12
CA GLU A 56 8.68 17.19 15.90
C GLU A 56 9.61 16.04 16.33
N GLY A 57 10.66 15.82 15.56
CA GLY A 57 11.69 14.85 15.95
C GLY A 57 11.24 13.39 15.86
N ILE A 58 10.73 12.97 14.70
CA ILE A 58 10.24 11.61 14.46
C ILE A 58 11.35 10.59 14.65
N ASP A 59 11.17 9.68 15.59
CA ASP A 59 11.91 8.42 15.68
C ASP A 59 11.07 7.30 15.06
N VAL A 60 11.46 6.89 13.86
CA VAL A 60 10.70 5.88 13.10
C VAL A 60 10.67 4.52 13.79
N LEU A 61 11.71 4.16 14.53
CA LEU A 61 11.77 2.89 15.28
C LEU A 61 10.76 2.90 16.41
N GLU A 62 10.71 4.00 17.18
CA GLU A 62 9.75 4.17 18.27
C GLU A 62 8.30 4.16 17.74
N MET A 63 8.03 4.95 16.70
CA MET A 63 6.70 5.00 16.08
C MET A 63 6.26 3.61 15.59
N PHE A 64 7.13 2.92 14.88
CA PHE A 64 6.84 1.59 14.34
C PHE A 64 6.55 0.59 15.48
N GLN A 65 7.37 0.59 16.51
CA GLN A 65 7.20 -0.31 17.65
C GLN A 65 5.92 -0.03 18.43
N ILE A 66 5.60 1.24 18.69
CA ILE A 66 4.34 1.64 19.36
C ILE A 66 3.15 1.17 18.52
N SER A 67 3.16 1.47 17.22
CA SER A 67 2.04 1.14 16.32
C SER A 67 1.80 -0.36 16.21
N THR A 68 2.86 -1.15 16.05
CA THR A 68 2.75 -2.61 15.95
C THR A 68 2.30 -3.25 17.27
N ASN A 69 2.78 -2.77 18.42
CA ASN A 69 2.30 -3.22 19.73
C ASN A 69 0.80 -2.91 19.93
N LEU A 70 0.35 -1.74 19.46
CA LEU A 70 -1.08 -1.39 19.51
C LEU A 70 -1.90 -2.26 18.55
N PHE A 71 -1.37 -2.55 17.36
CA PHE A 71 -2.01 -3.49 16.45
C PHE A 71 -2.20 -4.86 17.11
N GLU A 72 -1.16 -5.45 17.65
CA GLU A 72 -1.22 -6.75 18.33
C GLU A 72 -2.19 -6.74 19.52
N LYS A 73 -2.26 -5.62 20.23
CA LYS A 73 -3.17 -5.46 21.39
C LYS A 73 -4.64 -5.39 20.98
N TYR A 74 -4.97 -4.60 19.96
CA TYR A 74 -6.35 -4.29 19.61
C TYR A 74 -6.92 -5.14 18.46
N PHE A 75 -6.06 -5.81 17.67
CA PHE A 75 -6.42 -6.66 16.55
C PHE A 75 -5.78 -8.06 16.62
N PRO A 76 -5.89 -8.78 17.77
CA PRO A 76 -5.17 -10.04 17.97
C PRO A 76 -5.61 -11.16 17.01
N ASP A 77 -6.81 -11.06 16.44
CA ASP A 77 -7.36 -12.04 15.50
C ASP A 77 -7.01 -11.75 14.04
N LYS A 78 -6.23 -10.71 13.77
CA LYS A 78 -5.85 -10.31 12.43
C LYS A 78 -4.37 -10.55 12.17
N LEU A 79 -4.04 -10.95 10.94
CA LEU A 79 -2.66 -11.05 10.50
C LEU A 79 -2.29 -9.85 9.64
N ALA A 80 -1.10 -9.30 9.85
CA ALA A 80 -0.61 -8.17 9.08
C ALA A 80 0.78 -8.40 8.49
N ILE A 81 1.01 -7.83 7.30
CA ILE A 81 2.32 -7.50 6.78
C ILE A 81 2.55 -6.05 7.21
N TYR A 82 3.52 -5.81 8.10
CA TYR A 82 3.85 -4.46 8.50
C TYR A 82 4.63 -3.75 7.41
N SER A 83 4.18 -2.55 7.08
CA SER A 83 4.68 -1.72 5.98
C SER A 83 5.02 -0.30 6.43
N ILE A 84 5.95 0.34 5.72
CA ILE A 84 6.21 1.78 5.84
C ILE A 84 6.01 2.41 4.46
N GLU A 85 5.24 3.51 4.42
CA GLU A 85 5.03 4.34 3.25
C GLU A 85 5.73 5.68 3.40
N GLY A 86 6.70 5.95 2.50
CA GLY A 86 7.56 7.11 2.59
C GLY A 86 8.77 6.87 3.49
N CYS A 87 9.84 6.29 2.94
CA CYS A 87 11.03 5.88 3.70
C CYS A 87 11.96 7.04 4.10
N ASP A 88 11.61 8.31 3.87
CA ASP A 88 12.50 9.46 4.13
C ASP A 88 13.00 9.54 5.58
N TYR A 89 12.19 9.07 6.52
CA TYR A 89 12.51 9.07 7.96
C TYR A 89 13.43 7.92 8.39
N ILE A 90 13.58 6.87 7.59
CA ILE A 90 14.56 5.81 7.85
C ILE A 90 15.94 6.38 7.53
N LYS A 91 16.81 6.48 8.51
CA LYS A 91 18.10 7.20 8.39
C LYS A 91 19.03 6.55 7.37
N ASP A 92 19.16 5.23 7.47
CA ASP A 92 20.15 4.43 6.74
C ASP A 92 19.75 2.94 6.68
N GLU A 93 20.61 2.12 6.11
CA GLU A 93 20.42 0.67 5.95
C GLU A 93 20.46 -0.08 7.30
N ASP A 94 21.18 0.43 8.31
CA ASP A 94 21.23 -0.18 9.65
C ASP A 94 19.91 0.02 10.39
N GLU A 95 19.28 1.19 10.22
CA GLU A 95 17.97 1.44 10.79
C GLU A 95 16.88 0.62 10.06
N LEU A 96 17.00 0.42 8.74
CA LEU A 96 16.12 -0.50 7.99
C LEU A 96 16.22 -1.93 8.54
N GLU A 97 17.43 -2.41 8.85
CA GLU A 97 17.62 -3.74 9.44
C GLU A 97 17.00 -3.86 10.84
N LYS A 98 17.07 -2.80 11.65
CA LYS A 98 16.37 -2.76 12.94
C LYS A 98 14.86 -2.84 12.77
N LEU A 99 14.28 -2.09 11.81
CA LEU A 99 12.87 -2.16 11.48
C LEU A 99 12.47 -3.57 10.99
N TYR A 100 13.31 -4.20 10.15
CA TYR A 100 13.09 -5.59 9.74
C TYR A 100 13.04 -6.54 10.95
N ASN A 101 13.94 -6.37 11.91
CA ASN A 101 13.94 -7.16 13.15
C ASN A 101 12.74 -6.90 14.05
N LEU A 102 12.12 -5.71 13.95
CA LEU A 102 10.84 -5.36 14.58
C LEU A 102 9.61 -5.85 13.79
N GLY A 103 9.79 -6.49 12.64
CA GLY A 103 8.71 -7.08 11.87
C GLY A 103 8.36 -6.38 10.55
N LEU A 104 9.08 -5.33 10.13
CA LEU A 104 8.87 -4.69 8.82
C LEU A 104 9.08 -5.70 7.69
N ARG A 105 8.14 -5.80 6.74
CA ARG A 105 8.19 -6.74 5.61
C ARG A 105 7.88 -6.12 4.25
N ASN A 106 7.39 -4.90 4.21
CA ASN A 106 7.08 -4.17 2.99
C ASN A 106 7.48 -2.71 3.11
N ILE A 107 7.96 -2.09 2.03
CA ILE A 107 8.28 -0.67 1.98
C ILE A 107 7.80 -0.04 0.68
N LEU A 108 7.16 1.13 0.81
CA LEU A 108 7.00 2.11 -0.27
C LEU A 108 8.11 3.14 -0.12
N LEU A 109 9.02 3.16 -1.07
CA LEU A 109 10.23 4.00 -1.00
C LEU A 109 9.89 5.49 -0.87
N VAL A 110 8.85 5.89 -1.56
CA VAL A 110 8.37 7.28 -1.67
C VAL A 110 6.86 7.34 -1.47
N TRP A 111 6.38 8.49 -1.02
CA TRP A 111 5.01 8.92 -1.19
C TRP A 111 4.92 9.87 -2.41
N ASN A 112 4.12 10.92 -2.37
CA ASN A 112 3.89 11.82 -3.51
C ASN A 112 5.07 12.75 -3.84
N ASN A 113 5.86 13.12 -2.85
CA ASN A 113 6.96 14.06 -2.98
C ASN A 113 8.30 13.36 -3.30
N GLU A 114 9.31 14.16 -3.58
CA GLU A 114 10.71 13.73 -3.64
C GLU A 114 11.25 13.52 -2.22
N ASN A 115 12.03 12.46 -2.01
CA ASN A 115 12.80 12.25 -0.82
C ASN A 115 14.25 11.85 -1.16
N LYS A 116 15.08 11.55 -0.17
CA LYS A 116 16.50 11.20 -0.37
C LYS A 116 16.72 9.92 -1.19
N TYR A 117 15.72 9.06 -1.33
CA TYR A 117 15.81 7.77 -2.02
C TYR A 117 15.29 7.82 -3.44
N GLY A 118 14.28 8.64 -3.72
CA GLY A 118 13.63 8.68 -5.03
C GLY A 118 12.55 9.74 -5.11
N SER A 119 11.66 9.61 -6.07
CA SER A 119 10.62 10.61 -6.32
C SER A 119 9.25 9.99 -6.55
N GLY A 120 8.27 10.56 -5.88
CA GLY A 120 6.86 10.30 -6.13
C GLY A 120 6.27 11.13 -7.27
N ASN A 121 4.96 11.09 -7.41
CA ASN A 121 4.23 11.64 -8.56
C ASN A 121 4.26 13.17 -8.70
N ARG A 122 4.68 13.90 -7.66
CA ARG A 122 4.82 15.37 -7.69
C ARG A 122 6.19 15.84 -8.18
N SER A 123 7.11 14.92 -8.47
CA SER A 123 8.44 15.19 -9.01
C SER A 123 8.69 14.40 -10.29
N CYS A 124 9.72 14.78 -11.06
CA CYS A 124 10.13 14.05 -12.26
C CYS A 124 11.54 13.45 -12.15
N LYS A 125 12.18 13.49 -10.98
CA LYS A 125 13.47 12.82 -10.79
C LYS A 125 13.29 11.32 -10.67
N GLY A 126 14.39 10.55 -10.79
CA GLY A 126 14.40 9.10 -10.66
C GLY A 126 14.89 8.63 -9.30
N LEU A 127 15.30 7.37 -9.27
CA LEU A 127 15.90 6.73 -8.11
C LEU A 127 17.30 7.30 -7.85
N THR A 128 17.60 7.68 -6.61
CA THR A 128 18.93 8.15 -6.25
C THR A 128 19.91 6.98 -6.03
N ASP A 129 21.22 7.25 -5.94
CA ASP A 129 22.18 6.20 -5.60
C ASP A 129 21.97 5.67 -4.17
N LEU A 130 21.53 6.52 -3.23
CA LEU A 130 21.07 6.07 -1.92
C LEU A 130 19.83 5.17 -2.04
N GLY A 131 18.89 5.49 -2.90
CA GLY A 131 17.72 4.66 -3.15
C GLY A 131 18.07 3.29 -3.72
N LYS A 132 19.05 3.23 -4.63
CA LYS A 132 19.56 1.96 -5.17
C LYS A 132 20.17 1.07 -4.08
N SER A 133 21.01 1.65 -3.22
CA SER A 133 21.64 0.95 -2.09
C SER A 133 20.57 0.48 -1.09
N PHE A 134 19.61 1.33 -0.78
CA PHE A 134 18.50 1.04 0.13
C PHE A 134 17.59 -0.10 -0.37
N ILE A 135 17.21 -0.09 -1.66
CA ILE A 135 16.46 -1.19 -2.28
C ILE A 135 17.26 -2.49 -2.23
N LYS A 136 18.58 -2.45 -2.54
CA LYS A 136 19.43 -3.63 -2.47
C LYS A 136 19.48 -4.21 -1.05
N LYS A 137 19.59 -3.36 -0.02
CA LYS A 137 19.53 -3.79 1.38
C LYS A 137 18.19 -4.38 1.72
N ALA A 138 17.07 -3.73 1.36
CA ALA A 138 15.72 -4.23 1.58
C ALA A 138 15.50 -5.62 0.96
N VAL A 139 15.90 -5.79 -0.30
CA VAL A 139 15.84 -7.09 -1.00
C VAL A 139 16.68 -8.14 -0.31
N SER A 140 17.90 -7.80 0.16
CA SER A 140 18.77 -8.75 0.88
C SER A 140 18.17 -9.22 2.20
N LEU A 141 17.35 -8.42 2.85
CA LEU A 141 16.59 -8.75 4.05
C LEU A 141 15.30 -9.52 3.75
N GLY A 142 14.89 -9.63 2.47
CA GLY A 142 13.62 -10.25 2.07
C GLY A 142 12.40 -9.34 2.23
N ILE A 143 12.62 -8.02 2.38
CA ILE A 143 11.57 -7.01 2.40
C ILE A 143 11.00 -6.85 0.98
N SER A 144 9.69 -6.75 0.87
CA SER A 144 8.94 -6.48 -0.36
C SER A 144 9.13 -5.03 -0.80
N ILE A 145 9.32 -4.81 -2.10
CA ILE A 145 9.37 -3.47 -2.67
C ILE A 145 8.01 -3.15 -3.29
N ASP A 146 7.36 -2.15 -2.73
CA ASP A 146 6.09 -1.65 -3.22
C ASP A 146 6.34 -0.46 -4.16
N LEU A 147 5.83 -0.58 -5.38
CA LEU A 147 6.04 0.39 -6.46
C LEU A 147 4.96 1.46 -6.53
N SER A 148 3.92 1.37 -5.68
CA SER A 148 2.90 2.41 -5.58
C SER A 148 3.55 3.75 -5.20
N HIS A 149 2.96 4.86 -5.64
CA HIS A 149 3.48 6.23 -5.51
C HIS A 149 4.72 6.60 -6.33
N MET A 150 5.52 5.65 -6.80
CA MET A 150 6.68 5.99 -7.63
C MET A 150 6.26 6.72 -8.90
N ASN A 151 6.95 7.83 -9.22
CA ASN A 151 6.83 8.39 -10.57
C ASN A 151 7.45 7.45 -11.61
N LYS A 152 7.22 7.72 -12.91
CA LYS A 152 7.71 6.85 -13.98
C LYS A 152 9.22 6.61 -13.93
N ASN A 153 10.03 7.64 -13.61
CA ASN A 153 11.48 7.49 -13.60
C ASN A 153 11.95 6.62 -12.44
N THR A 154 11.46 6.90 -11.21
CA THR A 154 11.77 6.05 -10.04
C THR A 154 11.29 4.62 -10.24
N PHE A 155 10.11 4.43 -10.86
CA PHE A 155 9.56 3.12 -11.16
C PHE A 155 10.50 2.32 -12.09
N TRP A 156 10.89 2.90 -13.24
CA TRP A 156 11.70 2.19 -14.20
C TRP A 156 13.13 1.95 -13.70
N ASP A 157 13.75 2.92 -13.01
CA ASP A 157 15.05 2.73 -12.37
C ASP A 157 14.98 1.58 -11.33
N SER A 158 13.88 1.48 -10.58
CA SER A 158 13.68 0.40 -9.61
C SER A 158 13.48 -0.96 -10.29
N ILE A 159 12.68 -1.03 -11.36
CA ILE A 159 12.47 -2.26 -12.14
C ILE A 159 13.80 -2.77 -12.73
N GLU A 160 14.61 -1.88 -13.30
CA GLU A 160 15.93 -2.25 -13.85
C GLU A 160 16.84 -2.81 -12.75
N LEU A 161 16.92 -2.15 -11.60
CA LEU A 161 17.69 -2.62 -10.46
C LEU A 161 17.19 -4.00 -9.96
N LEU A 162 15.89 -4.17 -9.83
CA LEU A 162 15.30 -5.43 -9.35
C LEU A 162 15.54 -6.59 -10.32
N LYS A 163 15.53 -6.34 -11.64
CA LYS A 163 15.92 -7.34 -12.65
C LYS A 163 17.39 -7.75 -12.50
N VAL A 164 18.29 -6.81 -12.27
CA VAL A 164 19.71 -7.11 -12.00
C VAL A 164 19.84 -7.95 -10.73
N LEU A 165 19.22 -7.55 -9.62
CA LEU A 165 19.27 -8.30 -8.37
C LEU A 165 18.70 -9.71 -8.52
N LYS A 166 17.62 -9.88 -9.30
CA LYS A 166 17.06 -11.21 -9.62
C LYS A 166 18.06 -12.08 -10.37
N SER A 167 18.79 -11.49 -11.34
CA SER A 167 19.84 -12.21 -12.10
C SER A 167 21.06 -12.56 -11.23
N ASP A 168 21.32 -11.77 -10.18
CA ASP A 168 22.38 -12.02 -9.19
C ASP A 168 21.95 -13.06 -8.13
N GLY A 169 20.73 -13.63 -8.26
CA GLY A 169 20.24 -14.71 -7.40
C GLY A 169 19.45 -14.28 -6.18
N TYR A 170 19.14 -13.00 -6.03
CA TYR A 170 18.26 -12.55 -4.95
C TYR A 170 16.80 -12.97 -5.21
N LYS A 171 16.09 -13.37 -4.13
CA LYS A 171 14.64 -13.55 -4.18
C LYS A 171 13.97 -12.18 -4.17
N ILE A 172 13.31 -11.81 -5.26
CA ILE A 172 12.64 -10.53 -5.40
C ILE A 172 11.17 -10.68 -5.02
N LYS A 173 10.70 -9.78 -4.16
CA LYS A 173 9.28 -9.62 -3.83
C LYS A 173 8.86 -8.21 -4.23
N VAL A 174 7.91 -8.12 -5.17
CA VAL A 174 7.43 -6.85 -5.72
C VAL A 174 5.92 -6.81 -5.68
N ILE A 175 5.38 -5.68 -5.26
CA ILE A 175 3.96 -5.39 -5.36
C ILE A 175 3.74 -3.96 -5.85
N ALA A 176 2.52 -3.67 -6.30
CA ALA A 176 1.93 -2.34 -6.29
C ALA A 176 0.67 -2.45 -5.44
N SER A 177 0.76 -2.09 -4.17
CA SER A 177 -0.29 -2.39 -3.19
C SER A 177 -1.62 -1.70 -3.49
N HIS A 178 -1.58 -0.48 -4.07
CA HIS A 178 -2.78 0.33 -4.33
C HIS A 178 -2.61 1.19 -5.59
N SER A 179 -2.83 0.59 -6.77
CA SER A 179 -2.69 1.26 -8.07
C SER A 179 -3.68 0.70 -9.09
N ASN A 180 -4.31 1.60 -9.87
CA ASN A 180 -5.26 1.25 -10.91
C ASN A 180 -4.65 1.35 -12.33
N SER A 181 -5.46 1.24 -13.38
CA SER A 181 -5.01 1.36 -14.76
C SER A 181 -5.03 2.80 -15.28
N TYR A 182 -3.89 3.30 -15.75
CA TYR A 182 -3.79 4.61 -16.40
C TYR A 182 -4.57 4.69 -17.71
N LEU A 183 -4.71 3.58 -18.42
CA LEU A 183 -5.49 3.54 -19.67
C LEU A 183 -6.95 3.92 -19.43
N LEU A 184 -7.53 3.51 -18.31
CA LEU A 184 -8.94 3.74 -17.98
C LEU A 184 -9.16 5.06 -17.24
N CYS A 185 -8.21 5.47 -16.41
CA CYS A 185 -8.24 6.77 -15.72
C CYS A 185 -6.83 7.38 -15.72
N GLN A 186 -6.64 8.47 -16.47
CA GLN A 186 -5.34 9.11 -16.68
C GLN A 186 -4.86 9.90 -15.46
N ASN A 187 -4.91 9.24 -14.29
CA ASN A 187 -4.32 9.76 -13.07
C ASN A 187 -2.86 9.30 -12.97
N LYS A 188 -1.95 10.18 -12.57
CA LYS A 188 -0.51 9.88 -12.45
C LYS A 188 -0.19 8.79 -11.42
N ARG A 189 -1.14 8.47 -10.53
CA ARG A 189 -1.04 7.40 -9.53
C ARG A 189 -1.30 6.02 -10.13
N ASN A 190 -1.95 5.97 -11.30
CA ASN A 190 -2.27 4.74 -11.99
C ASN A 190 -1.11 4.25 -12.85
N LEU A 191 -1.03 2.95 -13.04
CA LEU A 191 -0.01 2.26 -13.80
C LEU A 191 -0.40 2.16 -15.28
N ASP A 192 0.52 2.46 -16.19
CA ASP A 192 0.32 2.13 -17.59
C ASP A 192 0.58 0.63 -17.85
N ASP A 193 0.17 0.15 -19.04
CA ASP A 193 0.25 -1.27 -19.38
C ASP A 193 1.68 -1.82 -19.37
N GLU A 194 2.68 -0.99 -19.68
CA GLU A 194 4.08 -1.38 -19.66
C GLU A 194 4.56 -1.58 -18.21
N GLN A 195 4.14 -0.70 -17.30
CA GLN A 195 4.43 -0.84 -15.88
C GLN A 195 3.74 -2.09 -15.30
N ILE A 196 2.48 -2.33 -15.66
CA ILE A 196 1.74 -3.53 -15.24
C ILE A 196 2.45 -4.81 -15.72
N ARG A 197 2.91 -4.84 -16.97
CA ARG A 197 3.69 -5.98 -17.51
C ARG A 197 5.02 -6.15 -16.79
N ALA A 198 5.73 -5.06 -16.47
CA ALA A 198 7.01 -5.12 -15.77
C ALA A 198 6.86 -5.71 -14.35
N ILE A 199 5.76 -5.40 -13.65
CA ILE A 199 5.44 -6.03 -12.35
C ILE A 199 5.21 -7.54 -12.54
N LYS A 200 4.43 -7.94 -13.55
CA LYS A 200 4.20 -9.35 -13.89
C LYS A 200 5.50 -10.11 -14.17
N ASP A 201 6.43 -9.52 -14.94
CA ASP A 201 7.72 -10.15 -15.30
C ASP A 201 8.60 -10.44 -14.06
N LEU A 202 8.39 -9.70 -12.99
CA LEU A 202 9.00 -9.94 -11.67
C LEU A 202 8.15 -10.86 -10.78
N SER A 203 7.06 -11.42 -11.29
CA SER A 203 6.08 -12.24 -10.54
C SER A 203 5.40 -11.44 -9.42
N GLY A 204 5.26 -10.14 -9.61
CA GLY A 204 4.64 -9.24 -8.65
C GLY A 204 3.12 -9.26 -8.70
N MET A 205 2.50 -8.60 -7.73
CA MET A 205 1.05 -8.52 -7.55
C MET A 205 0.58 -7.07 -7.53
N ILE A 206 -0.67 -6.84 -7.93
CA ILE A 206 -1.26 -5.50 -8.01
C ILE A 206 -2.55 -5.44 -7.21
N GLY A 207 -2.61 -4.53 -6.24
CA GLY A 207 -3.80 -4.17 -5.49
C GLY A 207 -4.55 -3.05 -6.20
N LEU A 208 -5.82 -3.29 -6.54
CA LEU A 208 -6.70 -2.28 -7.13
C LEU A 208 -7.34 -1.48 -6.00
N VAL A 209 -7.22 -0.14 -6.08
CA VAL A 209 -7.67 0.75 -5.02
C VAL A 209 -9.04 1.34 -5.32
N GLY A 210 -9.88 1.39 -4.27
CA GLY A 210 -11.25 1.89 -4.37
C GLY A 210 -11.40 3.42 -4.37
N TYR A 211 -10.32 4.18 -4.39
CA TYR A 211 -10.37 5.64 -4.33
C TYR A 211 -10.92 6.25 -5.63
N GLY A 212 -12.02 7.00 -5.52
CA GLY A 212 -12.79 7.52 -6.66
C GLY A 212 -11.97 8.25 -7.72
N PRO A 213 -11.09 9.23 -7.36
CA PRO A 213 -10.25 9.94 -8.32
C PRO A 213 -9.27 9.06 -9.12
N PHE A 214 -8.98 7.83 -8.67
CA PHE A 214 -8.13 6.88 -9.40
C PHE A 214 -8.94 5.91 -10.25
N ILE A 215 -10.26 5.84 -10.01
CA ILE A 215 -11.20 5.02 -10.78
C ILE A 215 -11.74 5.80 -11.99
N ASN A 216 -12.24 7.00 -11.75
CA ASN A 216 -12.78 7.87 -12.79
C ASN A 216 -12.69 9.34 -12.40
N VAL A 217 -12.16 10.17 -13.29
CA VAL A 217 -12.00 11.63 -13.07
C VAL A 217 -13.33 12.31 -12.71
N ASP A 218 -14.45 11.88 -13.31
CA ASP A 218 -15.78 12.43 -13.05
C ASP A 218 -16.48 11.78 -11.83
N GLU A 219 -15.86 10.80 -11.20
CA GLU A 219 -16.36 10.07 -10.04
C GLU A 219 -17.78 9.48 -10.21
N LYS A 220 -18.14 9.19 -11.45
CA LYS A 220 -19.44 8.59 -11.83
C LYS A 220 -19.27 7.11 -12.13
N ASN A 221 -20.34 6.33 -11.85
CA ASN A 221 -20.36 4.89 -12.13
C ASN A 221 -19.14 4.16 -11.55
N LEU A 222 -18.78 4.50 -10.31
CA LEU A 222 -17.53 4.01 -9.69
C LEU A 222 -17.46 2.48 -9.65
N GLU A 223 -18.56 1.79 -9.34
CA GLU A 223 -18.60 0.33 -9.29
C GLU A 223 -18.25 -0.32 -10.64
N GLU A 224 -18.89 0.15 -11.72
CA GLU A 224 -18.65 -0.37 -13.08
C GLU A 224 -17.23 -0.04 -13.55
N ASN A 225 -16.79 1.19 -13.33
CA ASN A 225 -15.43 1.59 -13.68
C ASN A 225 -14.37 0.83 -12.87
N TYR A 226 -14.59 0.61 -11.59
CA TYR A 226 -13.69 -0.18 -10.75
C TYR A 226 -13.59 -1.63 -11.24
N LEU A 227 -14.73 -2.26 -11.58
CA LEU A 227 -14.74 -3.58 -12.21
C LEU A 227 -13.92 -3.58 -13.52
N ASN A 228 -14.04 -2.53 -14.33
CA ASN A 228 -13.26 -2.42 -15.57
C ASN A 228 -11.77 -2.31 -15.29
N HIS A 229 -11.33 -1.59 -14.24
CA HIS A 229 -9.93 -1.58 -13.81
C HIS A 229 -9.44 -2.98 -13.42
N ILE A 230 -10.22 -3.71 -12.62
CA ILE A 230 -9.88 -5.08 -12.21
C ILE A 230 -9.71 -5.97 -13.45
N LYS A 231 -10.67 -5.98 -14.35
CA LYS A 231 -10.64 -6.77 -15.61
C LYS A 231 -9.45 -6.41 -16.50
N HIS A 232 -9.15 -5.11 -16.62
CA HIS A 232 -8.04 -4.67 -17.45
C HIS A 232 -6.70 -5.16 -16.88
N VAL A 233 -6.45 -4.92 -15.59
CA VAL A 233 -5.22 -5.36 -14.93
C VAL A 233 -5.12 -6.89 -14.96
N GLU A 234 -6.20 -7.60 -14.61
CA GLU A 234 -6.27 -9.05 -14.67
C GLU A 234 -5.92 -9.60 -16.06
N SER A 235 -6.41 -8.97 -17.13
CA SER A 235 -6.10 -9.41 -18.51
C SER A 235 -4.61 -9.38 -18.83
N ILE A 236 -3.82 -8.57 -18.12
CA ILE A 236 -2.38 -8.45 -18.31
C ILE A 236 -1.62 -9.37 -17.35
N VAL A 237 -1.94 -9.32 -16.04
CA VAL A 237 -1.17 -10.05 -15.02
C VAL A 237 -1.71 -11.45 -14.72
N GLY A 238 -2.94 -11.74 -15.07
CA GLY A 238 -3.68 -12.94 -14.68
C GLY A 238 -4.35 -12.78 -13.30
N ILE A 239 -5.45 -13.52 -13.13
CA ILE A 239 -6.31 -13.44 -11.94
C ILE A 239 -5.56 -13.70 -10.63
N ASP A 240 -4.55 -14.55 -10.65
CA ASP A 240 -3.77 -14.95 -9.47
C ASP A 240 -2.83 -13.82 -8.95
N ASN A 241 -2.71 -12.70 -9.68
CA ASN A 241 -1.84 -11.59 -9.32
C ASN A 241 -2.60 -10.28 -9.06
N VAL A 242 -3.92 -10.36 -8.90
CA VAL A 242 -4.80 -9.22 -8.60
C VAL A 242 -5.21 -9.30 -7.13
N MET A 243 -5.15 -8.17 -6.43
CA MET A 243 -5.60 -7.98 -5.06
C MET A 243 -6.51 -6.75 -4.97
N ILE A 244 -7.13 -6.56 -3.82
CA ILE A 244 -7.93 -5.37 -3.51
C ILE A 244 -7.23 -4.58 -2.42
N ALA A 245 -7.22 -3.25 -2.57
CA ALA A 245 -6.75 -2.30 -1.59
C ALA A 245 -7.88 -1.33 -1.22
N THR A 246 -8.06 -1.07 0.05
CA THR A 246 -9.02 -0.04 0.46
C THR A 246 -8.42 1.34 0.40
N ASP A 247 -7.17 1.49 0.81
CA ASP A 247 -6.52 2.79 0.99
C ASP A 247 -7.45 3.75 1.76
N ASN A 248 -8.00 3.22 2.87
CA ASN A 248 -9.11 3.87 3.58
C ASN A 248 -8.64 5.19 4.20
N MET A 249 -9.17 6.29 3.68
CA MET A 249 -8.89 7.67 4.10
C MET A 249 -9.93 8.25 5.07
N GLU A 250 -10.98 7.50 5.43
CA GLU A 250 -12.03 8.00 6.34
C GLU A 250 -11.44 8.52 7.68
N PHE A 251 -10.39 7.88 8.11
CA PHE A 251 -9.59 8.33 9.23
C PHE A 251 -9.00 9.74 9.04
N ALA A 252 -8.48 10.05 7.86
CA ALA A 252 -7.94 11.38 7.56
C ALA A 252 -9.03 12.44 7.62
N THR A 253 -10.25 12.13 7.15
CA THR A 253 -11.39 13.08 7.24
C THR A 253 -11.75 13.39 8.69
N VAL A 254 -11.72 12.42 9.58
CA VAL A 254 -12.06 12.60 10.99
C VAL A 254 -10.93 13.26 11.79
N LEU A 255 -9.68 12.81 11.60
CA LEU A 255 -8.55 13.30 12.38
C LEU A 255 -8.00 14.64 11.91
N PHE A 256 -8.04 14.91 10.61
CA PHE A 256 -7.46 16.10 10.00
C PHE A 256 -8.51 17.08 9.49
N ASN A 257 -9.80 16.78 9.72
CA ASN A 257 -10.93 17.61 9.29
C ASN A 257 -10.87 17.93 7.79
N LEU A 258 -10.53 16.90 6.99
CA LEU A 258 -10.50 16.97 5.53
C LEU A 258 -11.90 16.80 4.95
N ASP A 259 -12.07 17.19 3.68
CA ASP A 259 -13.33 16.98 2.95
C ASP A 259 -13.69 15.49 2.84
N GLU A 260 -14.98 15.17 2.61
CA GLU A 260 -15.48 13.80 2.50
C GLU A 260 -14.67 12.96 1.51
N ASP A 261 -14.30 11.77 1.95
CA ASP A 261 -13.59 10.81 1.12
C ASP A 261 -14.54 10.13 0.13
N ILE A 262 -14.19 10.18 -1.14
CA ILE A 262 -14.92 9.52 -2.23
C ILE A 262 -14.26 8.16 -2.51
N SER A 263 -14.30 7.29 -1.51
CA SER A 263 -13.85 5.92 -1.68
C SER A 263 -15.02 4.96 -1.81
N LEU A 264 -14.93 4.07 -2.80
CA LEU A 264 -15.90 3.00 -3.04
C LEU A 264 -15.82 1.91 -1.95
N LEU A 265 -14.71 1.80 -1.24
CA LEU A 265 -14.38 0.64 -0.41
C LEU A 265 -14.23 0.94 1.09
N ASN A 266 -14.85 1.96 1.59
CA ASN A 266 -14.65 2.47 2.97
C ASN A 266 -15.58 1.90 4.04
N HIS A 267 -16.17 0.70 3.91
CA HIS A 267 -17.32 0.37 4.73
C HIS A 267 -17.30 -0.99 5.42
N LYS A 268 -18.11 -1.03 6.54
CA LYS A 268 -18.58 -2.21 7.29
C LYS A 268 -19.21 -3.23 6.36
N ASN A 269 -19.13 -3.55 5.29
CA ASN A 269 -19.66 -4.60 4.42
C ASN A 269 -18.83 -4.74 3.15
N ILE A 270 -17.59 -4.30 3.21
CA ILE A 270 -16.69 -4.26 2.06
C ILE A 270 -16.66 -5.58 1.28
N LYS A 271 -16.64 -6.71 1.98
CA LYS A 271 -16.66 -8.03 1.33
C LYS A 271 -17.95 -8.26 0.55
N LYS A 272 -19.09 -7.86 1.11
CA LYS A 272 -20.40 -7.98 0.45
C LYS A 272 -20.48 -7.09 -0.78
N ASP A 273 -20.00 -5.84 -0.66
CA ASP A 273 -20.06 -4.86 -1.73
C ASP A 273 -19.11 -5.25 -2.87
N LEU A 274 -17.90 -5.67 -2.58
CA LEU A 274 -16.98 -6.24 -3.57
C LEU A 274 -17.55 -7.50 -4.24
N THR A 275 -18.17 -8.40 -3.48
CA THR A 275 -18.84 -9.56 -4.07
C THR A 275 -19.96 -9.15 -5.01
N ASN A 276 -20.74 -8.11 -4.66
CA ASN A 276 -21.80 -7.60 -5.53
C ASN A 276 -21.25 -6.97 -6.82
N ILE A 277 -20.13 -6.25 -6.76
CA ILE A 277 -19.47 -5.69 -7.93
C ILE A 277 -18.91 -6.80 -8.83
N LEU A 278 -18.27 -7.80 -8.25
CA LEU A 278 -17.55 -8.84 -9.00
C LEU A 278 -18.43 -9.95 -9.57
N LYS A 279 -19.54 -10.32 -8.89
CA LYS A 279 -20.40 -11.48 -9.24
C LYS A 279 -21.01 -11.48 -10.65
N ASN A 280 -21.08 -10.32 -11.28
CA ASN A 280 -21.60 -10.21 -12.64
C ASN A 280 -20.59 -10.65 -13.70
N TYR A 281 -19.32 -10.83 -13.32
CA TYR A 281 -18.26 -11.16 -14.24
C TYR A 281 -17.42 -12.37 -13.79
N TYR A 282 -17.26 -12.57 -12.48
CA TYR A 282 -16.46 -13.63 -11.88
C TYR A 282 -17.34 -14.63 -11.14
N ASN A 283 -16.94 -15.91 -11.17
CA ASN A 283 -17.53 -16.95 -10.31
C ASN A 283 -17.02 -16.84 -8.86
N GLU A 284 -17.60 -17.64 -7.94
CA GLU A 284 -17.25 -17.57 -6.51
C GLU A 284 -15.78 -17.91 -6.22
N GLU A 285 -15.17 -18.85 -6.96
CA GLU A 285 -13.76 -19.21 -6.80
C GLU A 285 -12.85 -18.05 -7.23
N GLU A 286 -13.13 -17.44 -8.37
CA GLU A 286 -12.41 -16.29 -8.89
C GLU A 286 -12.53 -15.06 -7.96
N ILE A 287 -13.73 -14.80 -7.45
CA ILE A 287 -13.95 -13.75 -6.45
C ILE A 287 -13.10 -14.01 -5.22
N ASN A 288 -13.11 -15.23 -4.68
CA ASN A 288 -12.34 -15.57 -3.50
C ASN A 288 -10.82 -15.46 -3.74
N LYS A 289 -10.32 -15.75 -4.96
CA LYS A 289 -8.94 -15.47 -5.33
C LYS A 289 -8.62 -13.99 -5.22
N ILE A 290 -9.39 -13.13 -5.87
CA ILE A 290 -9.17 -11.68 -5.92
C ILE A 290 -9.23 -11.05 -4.52
N ILE A 291 -10.25 -11.39 -3.73
CA ILE A 291 -10.49 -10.72 -2.45
C ILE A 291 -9.73 -11.34 -1.27
N ARG A 292 -9.11 -12.52 -1.45
CA ARG A 292 -8.49 -13.22 -0.33
C ARG A 292 -7.23 -14.02 -0.68
N ILE A 293 -7.35 -15.10 -1.48
CA ILE A 293 -6.30 -16.12 -1.65
C ILE A 293 -5.00 -15.50 -2.16
N ASN A 294 -5.09 -14.59 -3.12
CA ASN A 294 -3.92 -13.96 -3.71
C ASN A 294 -3.09 -13.21 -2.66
N GLY A 295 -3.75 -12.42 -1.80
CA GLY A 295 -3.06 -11.72 -0.73
C GLY A 295 -2.51 -12.64 0.37
N GLU A 296 -3.18 -13.76 0.66
CA GLU A 296 -2.68 -14.75 1.64
C GLU A 296 -1.32 -15.33 1.23
N ARG A 297 -1.05 -15.48 -0.07
CA ARG A 297 0.27 -15.91 -0.57
C ARG A 297 1.41 -14.99 -0.15
N LEU A 298 1.18 -13.67 -0.05
CA LEU A 298 2.20 -12.74 0.44
C LEU A 298 2.60 -13.02 1.89
N ILE A 299 1.68 -13.58 2.67
CA ILE A 299 1.92 -13.92 4.09
C ILE A 299 2.70 -15.23 4.20
N GLU A 300 2.39 -16.22 3.38
CA GLU A 300 3.08 -17.52 3.38
C GLU A 300 4.54 -17.42 2.91
N GLU A 301 4.88 -16.38 2.17
CA GLU A 301 6.22 -16.12 1.67
C GLU A 301 7.12 -15.29 2.63
N ARG A 302 6.66 -15.08 3.88
CA ARG A 302 7.41 -14.29 4.90
C ARG A 302 8.76 -14.87 5.27
#